data_eb6d6fce3bd8187f37a6df572b581a65
#
_entry.id   eb6d6fce3bd8187f37a6df572b581a65
#
_cell.length_a   1.000
_cell.length_b   1.000
_cell.length_c   1.000
_cell.angle_alpha   90.00
_cell.angle_beta   90.00
_cell.angle_gamma   90.00
#
_symmetry.space_group_name_H-M   'P 1'
#
loop_
_entity.id
_entity.type
_entity.pdbx_description
1 polymer ?
#
loop_
_entity_poly.entity_id
_entity_poly.type
_entity_poly.pdbx_seq_one_letter_code
_entity_poly.pdbx_strand_id
1 'polypeptide(L)' 'MTEKAITCEIVEPIKVLSENERGYTKEINLVSWNGAEPKFDIRNWHPGREKCGKGITLTREEAIALKDALISEFGEQESD' A
#
# COMPACT_ATOMS: atom_id res chain seq x y z
N MET A 1 4.73 -22.59 20.97
CA MET A 1 4.06 -22.11 20.65
C MET A 1 4.16 -21.54 19.55
N THR A 2 3.44 -21.16 19.00
CA THR A 2 3.52 -20.73 17.84
C THR A 2 3.45 -19.38 17.82
N GLU A 3 4.13 -18.76 17.03
CA GLU A 3 4.08 -17.52 16.96
C GLU A 3 3.01 -17.10 16.17
N LYS A 4 2.38 -16.04 16.39
CA LYS A 4 1.39 -15.62 15.62
C LYS A 4 1.87 -15.00 14.43
N ALA A 5 1.55 -15.43 13.37
CA ALA A 5 1.94 -14.84 12.13
C ALA A 5 1.14 -13.60 11.90
N ILE A 6 1.79 -12.58 11.36
CA ILE A 6 1.09 -11.40 10.99
C ILE A 6 0.58 -11.61 9.61
N THR A 7 -0.70 -11.48 9.41
CA THR A 7 -1.28 -11.67 8.10
C THR A 7 -1.67 -10.33 7.52
N CYS A 8 -1.35 -10.13 6.27
CA CYS A 8 -1.73 -8.94 5.56
C CYS A 8 -2.47 -9.38 4.30
N GLU A 9 -3.65 -8.89 4.12
CA GLU A 9 -4.44 -9.30 2.99
C GLU A 9 -4.87 -8.10 2.20
N ILE A 10 -4.59 -8.08 0.91
CA ILE A 10 -5.01 -7.00 0.05
C ILE A 10 -6.49 -7.19 -0.21
N VAL A 11 -7.28 -6.27 0.32
CA VAL A 11 -8.72 -6.34 0.14
C VAL A 11 -9.07 -5.71 -1.19
N GLU A 12 -8.40 -4.64 -1.54
CA GLU A 12 -8.64 -4.00 -2.79
C GLU A 12 -7.35 -3.45 -3.34
N PRO A 13 -6.86 -3.92 -4.47
CA PRO A 13 -5.65 -3.38 -5.05
C PRO A 13 -5.97 -2.02 -5.66
N ILE A 14 -5.11 -1.05 -5.43
CA ILE A 14 -5.35 0.28 -5.93
C ILE A 14 -4.36 0.61 -7.04
N LYS A 15 -3.06 0.55 -6.75
CA LYS A 15 -2.11 0.92 -7.78
C LYS A 15 -0.72 0.42 -7.47
N VAL A 16 -0.05 -0.08 -8.49
CA VAL A 16 1.36 -0.41 -8.38
C VAL A 16 2.10 0.86 -8.73
N LEU A 17 2.91 1.34 -7.81
CA LEU A 17 3.64 2.58 -8.01
C LEU A 17 4.94 2.34 -8.78
N SER A 18 5.58 1.22 -8.56
CA SER A 18 6.82 0.90 -9.27
C SER A 18 7.10 -0.58 -9.15
N GLU A 19 7.94 -1.08 -10.03
CA GLU A 19 8.33 -2.47 -9.99
C GLU A 19 9.78 -2.54 -10.41
N ASN A 20 10.59 -3.36 -9.72
CA ASN A 20 11.99 -3.47 -10.09
C ASN A 20 12.20 -4.73 -10.91
N GLU A 21 13.45 -4.95 -11.34
CA GLU A 21 13.75 -6.06 -12.21
C GLU A 21 13.53 -7.40 -11.59
N ARG A 22 13.52 -7.50 -10.29
CA ARG A 22 13.33 -8.76 -9.63
C ARG A 22 11.90 -9.05 -9.34
N GLY A 23 10.98 -8.18 -9.73
CA GLY A 23 9.56 -8.41 -9.50
C GLY A 23 9.04 -7.86 -8.20
N TYR A 24 9.87 -7.14 -7.44
CA TYR A 24 9.39 -6.50 -6.23
C TYR A 24 8.66 -5.23 -6.64
N THR A 25 7.57 -4.93 -5.97
CA THR A 25 6.78 -3.76 -6.31
C THR A 25 6.61 -2.87 -5.11
N LYS A 26 6.28 -1.61 -5.36
CA LYS A 26 5.83 -0.72 -4.33
C LYS A 26 4.39 -0.39 -4.71
N GLU A 27 3.47 -0.60 -3.80
CA GLU A 27 2.06 -0.51 -4.14
C GLU A 27 1.28 0.22 -3.09
N ILE A 28 0.19 0.85 -3.51
CA ILE A 28 -0.78 1.38 -2.58
C ILE A 28 -2.02 0.50 -2.73
N ASN A 29 -2.52 0.00 -1.64
CA ASN A 29 -3.66 -0.92 -1.64
C ASN A 29 -4.49 -0.68 -0.41
N LEU A 30 -5.66 -1.30 -0.37
CA LEU A 30 -6.45 -1.33 0.85
C LEU A 30 -6.13 -2.67 1.48
N VAL A 31 -5.59 -2.69 2.66
CA VAL A 31 -5.04 -3.91 3.27
C VAL A 31 -5.65 -4.15 4.63
N SER A 32 -6.00 -5.39 4.90
CA SER A 32 -6.50 -5.79 6.20
C SER A 32 -5.38 -6.51 6.91
N TRP A 33 -5.05 -6.07 8.12
CA TRP A 33 -4.02 -6.69 8.92
C TRP A 33 -4.65 -7.54 9.99
N ASN A 34 -4.33 -8.82 9.98
CA ASN A 34 -4.85 -9.77 10.97
C ASN A 34 -6.36 -9.72 11.08
N GLY A 35 -7.02 -9.55 9.96
CA GLY A 35 -8.47 -9.54 9.95
C GLY A 35 -9.12 -8.26 10.42
N ALA A 36 -8.32 -7.22 10.67
CA ALA A 36 -8.88 -5.97 11.12
C ALA A 36 -9.47 -5.20 9.96
N GLU A 37 -10.12 -4.08 10.27
CA GLU A 37 -10.70 -3.28 9.26
C GLU A 37 -9.69 -2.78 8.28
N PRO A 38 -9.96 -2.81 6.99
CA PRO A 38 -8.95 -2.45 6.00
C PRO A 38 -8.52 -0.99 6.11
N LYS A 39 -7.26 -0.75 5.82
CA LYS A 39 -6.70 0.58 5.83
C LYS A 39 -5.88 0.79 4.59
N PHE A 40 -5.66 2.03 4.21
CA PHE A 40 -4.81 2.32 3.08
C PHE A 40 -3.38 1.98 3.48
N ASP A 41 -2.61 1.45 2.54
CA ASP A 41 -1.29 0.96 2.85
C ASP A 41 -0.38 1.15 1.66
N ILE A 42 0.82 1.68 1.89
CA ILE A 42 1.82 1.85 0.87
C ILE A 42 3.00 1.04 1.32
N ARG A 43 3.36 0.02 0.55
CA ARG A 43 4.48 -0.81 0.94
C ARG A 43 5.09 -1.55 -0.20
N ASN A 44 6.25 -2.14 0.06
CA ASN A 44 6.90 -2.99 -0.91
C ASN A 44 6.32 -4.39 -0.79
N TRP A 45 6.25 -5.08 -1.91
CA TRP A 45 5.76 -6.45 -1.93
C TRP A 45 6.76 -7.33 -2.64
N HIS A 46 6.91 -8.55 -2.19
CA HIS A 46 7.77 -9.52 -2.83
C HIS A 46 7.11 -10.00 -4.11
N PRO A 47 7.86 -10.60 -5.01
CA PRO A 47 7.29 -11.07 -6.27
C PRO A 47 6.10 -11.97 -6.03
N GLY A 48 5.06 -11.75 -6.80
CA GLY A 48 3.85 -12.53 -6.66
C GLY A 48 3.07 -12.22 -5.40
N ARG A 49 3.48 -11.17 -4.70
CA ARG A 49 2.86 -10.79 -3.44
C ARG A 49 2.90 -11.89 -2.42
N GLU A 50 3.97 -12.71 -2.45
CA GLU A 50 4.08 -13.76 -1.50
C GLU A 50 4.27 -13.27 -0.12
N LYS A 51 4.93 -12.15 0.06
CA LYS A 51 5.14 -11.57 1.35
C LYS A 51 5.06 -10.10 1.26
N CYS A 52 4.61 -9.45 2.31
CA CYS A 52 4.60 -8.01 2.37
C CYS A 52 5.94 -7.55 2.96
N GLY A 53 6.48 -6.49 2.43
CA GLY A 53 7.74 -5.94 2.90
C GLY A 53 7.50 -4.71 3.75
N LYS A 54 8.44 -3.77 3.70
CA LYS A 54 8.34 -2.57 4.49
C LYS A 54 7.37 -1.59 3.91
N GLY A 55 6.74 -0.83 4.78
CA GLY A 55 5.79 0.16 4.31
C GLY A 55 5.11 0.85 5.44
N ILE A 56 4.06 1.59 5.12
CA ILE A 56 3.31 2.31 6.11
C ILE A 56 1.82 2.11 5.88
N THR A 57 1.08 2.19 6.94
CA THR A 57 -0.37 2.10 6.91
C THR A 57 -0.91 3.48 7.25
N LEU A 58 -1.92 3.92 6.56
CA LEU A 58 -2.47 5.25 6.74
C LEU A 58 -3.91 5.18 7.17
N THR A 59 -4.29 6.10 8.04
CA THR A 59 -5.71 6.25 8.33
C THR A 59 -6.34 6.95 7.13
N ARG A 60 -7.66 7.00 7.11
CA ARG A 60 -8.34 7.68 6.02
C ARG A 60 -7.93 9.13 6.00
N GLU A 61 -7.84 9.77 7.16
CA GLU A 61 -7.47 11.17 7.23
C GLU A 61 -6.06 11.41 6.70
N GLU A 62 -5.16 10.47 7.02
CA GLU A 62 -3.80 10.59 6.53
C GLU A 62 -3.74 10.39 5.03
N ALA A 63 -4.55 9.48 4.51
CA ALA A 63 -4.58 9.25 3.08
C ALA A 63 -5.10 10.48 2.35
N ILE A 64 -6.11 11.14 2.92
CA ILE A 64 -6.65 12.35 2.31
C ILE A 64 -5.61 13.47 2.35
N ALA A 65 -4.90 13.60 3.46
CA ALA A 65 -3.86 14.61 3.57
C ALA A 65 -2.75 14.37 2.54
N LEU A 66 -2.40 13.10 2.32
CA LEU A 66 -1.40 12.76 1.34
C LEU A 66 -1.89 13.11 -0.06
N LYS A 67 -3.15 12.80 -0.36
CA LYS A 67 -3.72 13.13 -1.65
C LYS A 67 -3.66 14.64 -1.87
N ASP A 68 -4.05 15.40 -0.87
CA ASP A 68 -4.08 16.85 -1.00
C ASP A 68 -2.67 17.40 -1.20
N ALA A 69 -1.70 16.85 -0.52
CA ALA A 69 -0.32 17.28 -0.66
C ALA A 69 0.19 17.00 -2.07
N LEU A 70 -0.15 15.84 -2.62
CA LEU A 70 0.30 15.49 -3.96
C LEU A 70 -0.38 16.36 -5.01
N ILE A 71 -1.65 16.67 -4.83
CA ILE A 71 -2.35 17.53 -5.74
C ILE A 71 -1.72 18.92 -5.69
N SER A 72 -1.37 19.38 -4.50
CA SER A 72 -0.75 20.68 -4.36
C SER A 72 0.59 20.73 -5.11
N GLU A 73 1.35 19.62 -5.07
CA GLU A 73 2.64 19.60 -5.74
C GLU A 73 2.54 19.42 -7.24
N PHE A 74 1.64 18.59 -7.72
CA PHE A 74 1.59 18.24 -9.12
C PHE A 74 0.38 18.82 -9.85
N GLY A 75 -0.55 19.35 -9.16
CA GLY A 75 -1.79 19.82 -9.74
C GLY A 75 -2.73 18.67 -9.96
N GLU A 76 -3.89 19.01 -10.44
CA GLU A 76 -4.83 17.97 -10.66
C GLU A 76 -4.73 17.32 -11.94
N GLN A 77 -3.90 17.81 -12.89
CA GLN A 77 -3.87 17.22 -14.11
C GLN A 77 -3.11 16.09 -14.16
N GLU A 78 -3.39 15.23 -14.87
CA GLU A 78 -2.73 14.12 -15.01
C GLU A 78 -1.72 14.10 -15.78
N SER A 79 -0.91 13.45 -15.61
CA SER A 79 0.14 13.46 -16.37
C SER A 79 -0.06 12.75 -17.45
N ASP A 80 -0.14 12.59 -18.12
CA ASP A 80 -0.25 11.91 -19.22
C ASP A 80 0.60 11.48 -19.66
#